data_ad52239a137dab1694d539a1a4ccd980
#
_entry.id   ad52239a137dab1694d539a1a4ccd980
#
_cell.length_a   1.000
_cell.length_b   1.000
_cell.length_c   1.000
_cell.angle_alpha   90.00
_cell.angle_beta   90.00
_cell.angle_gamma   90.00
#
_symmetry.space_group_name_H-M   'P 1'
#
loop_
_entity.id
_entity.type
_entity.pdbx_description
1 polymer ?
#
loop_
_entity_poly.entity_id
_entity_poly.type
_entity_poly.pdbx_seq_one_letter_code
_entity_poly.pdbx_strand_id
1 'polypeptide(L)'
;MALTIAKWSKTLDLGALHVSPLQRAQETAAPIAAAHNISITTDDRLIEASNIFEGKPFGVGDGILRRPSAWKYLWNPWKPSWGEPYDEQINRMLAAVFAAREAANGKDAICVSHQLPIWILRSAIENRRLLHDPRKRECTLASVTSIHFDDEGFISGLTYSEPARHLLPEKQ
;
A
#
# COMPACT_ATOMS: atom_id res chain seq x y z
N MET A 1 -16.67 3.10 0.82
CA MET A 1 -15.49 2.24 0.62
C MET A 1 -15.02 1.58 1.91
N ALA A 2 -14.66 2.29 2.99
CA ALA A 2 -14.19 1.65 4.24
C ALA A 2 -15.16 0.61 4.81
N LEU A 3 -16.46 0.90 4.87
CA LEU A 3 -17.50 -0.06 5.30
C LEU A 3 -17.60 -1.28 4.36
N THR A 4 -17.34 -1.10 3.06
CA THR A 4 -17.33 -2.21 2.10
C THR A 4 -16.16 -3.16 2.35
N ILE A 5 -14.97 -2.60 2.66
CA ILE A 5 -13.80 -3.40 3.03
C ILE A 5 -14.02 -4.08 4.38
N ALA A 6 -14.62 -3.42 5.36
CA ALA A 6 -15.00 -4.04 6.62
C ALA A 6 -15.99 -5.21 6.44
N LYS A 7 -16.95 -5.09 5.51
CA LYS A 7 -17.85 -6.19 5.17
C LYS A 7 -17.10 -7.34 4.48
N TRP A 8 -16.22 -7.02 3.54
CA TRP A 8 -15.37 -8.01 2.87
C TRP A 8 -14.46 -8.74 3.86
N SER A 9 -13.83 -8.02 4.81
CA SER A 9 -12.92 -8.61 5.78
C SER A 9 -13.58 -9.65 6.70
N LYS A 10 -14.92 -9.63 6.86
CA LYS A 10 -15.65 -10.65 7.64
C LYS A 10 -15.51 -12.07 7.09
N THR A 11 -15.00 -12.24 5.88
CA THR A 11 -14.67 -13.57 5.32
C THR A 11 -13.35 -14.13 5.84
N LEU A 12 -12.56 -13.32 6.56
CA LEU A 12 -11.25 -13.65 7.10
C LEU A 12 -11.34 -14.04 8.59
N ASP A 13 -10.47 -14.94 9.02
CA ASP A 13 -10.19 -15.15 10.44
C ASP A 13 -9.09 -14.20 10.90
N LEU A 14 -9.45 -12.94 11.13
CA LEU A 14 -8.50 -11.86 11.35
C LEU A 14 -7.91 -11.89 12.77
N GLY A 15 -6.57 -11.99 12.86
CA GLY A 15 -5.82 -11.96 14.13
C GLY A 15 -5.05 -10.67 14.37
N ALA A 16 -4.70 -9.91 13.32
CA ALA A 16 -3.94 -8.67 13.45
C ALA A 16 -4.37 -7.62 12.41
N LEU A 17 -4.32 -6.35 12.84
CA LEU A 17 -4.62 -5.18 11.99
C LEU A 17 -3.55 -4.11 12.20
N HIS A 18 -2.60 -4.02 11.28
CA HIS A 18 -1.54 -3.02 11.26
C HIS A 18 -1.90 -1.88 10.31
N VAL A 19 -1.69 -0.64 10.71
CA VAL A 19 -2.22 0.53 10.01
C VAL A 19 -1.19 1.66 9.97
N SER A 20 -1.04 2.27 8.79
CA SER A 20 -0.27 3.51 8.63
C SER A 20 -0.73 4.59 9.63
N PRO A 21 0.17 5.44 10.15
CA PRO A 21 -0.18 6.53 11.06
C PRO A 21 -1.06 7.61 10.43
N LEU A 22 -1.15 7.66 9.09
CA LEU A 22 -1.91 8.70 8.41
C LEU A 22 -3.42 8.54 8.63
N GLN A 23 -4.10 9.65 8.90
CA GLN A 23 -5.51 9.71 9.27
C GLN A 23 -6.41 8.92 8.29
N ARG A 24 -6.22 9.07 6.97
CA ARG A 24 -7.00 8.36 5.96
C ARG A 24 -6.90 6.81 6.05
N ALA A 25 -5.76 6.30 6.52
CA ALA A 25 -5.57 4.86 6.74
C ALA A 25 -6.27 4.42 8.04
N GLN A 26 -6.18 5.21 9.10
CA GLN A 26 -6.86 4.98 10.38
C GLN A 26 -8.39 4.99 10.19
N GLU A 27 -8.93 5.93 9.43
CA GLU A 27 -10.36 6.00 9.09
C GLU A 27 -10.83 4.80 8.26
N THR A 28 -9.96 4.24 7.41
CA THR A 28 -10.25 3.02 6.65
C THR A 28 -10.24 1.79 7.56
N ALA A 29 -9.32 1.73 8.51
CA ALA A 29 -9.14 0.59 9.43
C ALA A 29 -10.20 0.54 10.54
N ALA A 30 -10.69 1.69 11.00
CA ALA A 30 -11.62 1.74 12.14
C ALA A 30 -12.87 0.83 11.98
N PRO A 31 -13.59 0.81 10.84
CA PRO A 31 -14.70 -0.11 10.67
C PRO A 31 -14.27 -1.59 10.55
N ILE A 32 -13.05 -1.88 10.12
CA ILE A 32 -12.50 -3.25 10.10
C ILE A 32 -12.27 -3.71 11.55
N ALA A 33 -11.59 -2.88 12.36
CA ALA A 33 -11.34 -3.14 13.76
C ALA A 33 -12.65 -3.41 14.53
N ALA A 34 -13.66 -2.56 14.30
CA ALA A 34 -14.99 -2.72 14.89
C ALA A 34 -15.68 -4.02 14.46
N ALA A 35 -15.56 -4.41 13.18
CA ALA A 35 -16.20 -5.60 12.63
C ALA A 35 -15.63 -6.91 13.20
N HIS A 36 -14.36 -6.91 13.63
CA HIS A 36 -13.63 -8.07 14.17
C HIS A 36 -13.39 -7.98 15.68
N ASN A 37 -13.77 -6.88 16.32
CA ASN A 37 -13.49 -6.61 17.74
C ASN A 37 -12.00 -6.76 18.10
N ILE A 38 -11.10 -6.21 17.25
CA ILE A 38 -9.66 -6.21 17.46
C ILE A 38 -9.12 -4.78 17.53
N SER A 39 -7.96 -4.62 18.17
CA SER A 39 -7.27 -3.33 18.23
C SER A 39 -6.50 -3.02 16.94
N ILE A 40 -6.35 -1.72 16.66
CA ILE A 40 -5.47 -1.23 15.60
C ILE A 40 -4.06 -1.10 16.18
N THR A 41 -3.08 -1.66 15.47
CA THR A 41 -1.64 -1.44 15.72
C THR A 41 -1.14 -0.43 14.71
N THR A 42 -0.76 0.77 15.15
CA THR A 42 -0.14 1.77 14.26
C THR A 42 1.30 1.36 13.94
N ASP A 43 1.66 1.36 12.65
CA ASP A 43 2.96 0.93 12.15
C ASP A 43 3.50 1.95 11.16
N ASP A 44 4.56 2.67 11.55
CA ASP A 44 5.18 3.72 10.73
C ASP A 44 5.79 3.19 9.43
N ARG A 45 6.10 1.90 9.37
CA ARG A 45 6.60 1.24 8.16
C ARG A 45 5.56 1.17 7.03
N LEU A 46 4.29 1.38 7.35
CA LEU A 46 3.17 1.39 6.39
C LEU A 46 2.86 2.78 5.83
N ILE A 47 3.62 3.82 6.21
CA ILE A 47 3.39 5.19 5.76
C ILE A 47 3.53 5.33 4.24
N GLU A 48 2.87 6.35 3.66
CA GLU A 48 3.04 6.71 2.24
C GLU A 48 4.50 7.02 1.93
N ALA A 49 4.94 6.72 0.71
CA ALA A 49 6.30 7.03 0.29
C ALA A 49 6.56 8.54 0.39
N SER A 50 7.63 8.91 1.06
CA SER A 50 8.07 10.31 1.15
C SER A 50 8.39 10.84 -0.24
N ASN A 51 7.84 12.02 -0.56
CA ASN A 51 8.07 12.69 -1.84
C ASN A 51 8.51 14.14 -1.58
N ILE A 52 9.60 14.59 -2.21
CA ILE A 52 10.11 15.97 -2.13
C ILE A 52 9.03 17.01 -2.51
N PHE A 53 8.00 16.59 -3.24
CA PHE A 53 6.87 17.43 -3.65
C PHE A 53 5.71 17.42 -2.65
N GLU A 54 5.80 16.67 -1.56
CA GLU A 54 4.78 16.62 -0.50
C GLU A 54 4.65 18.00 0.16
N GLY A 55 3.42 18.50 0.26
CA GLY A 55 3.15 19.85 0.77
C GLY A 55 3.33 21.00 -0.25
N LYS A 56 3.69 20.73 -1.51
CA LYS A 56 3.71 21.74 -2.58
C LYS A 56 2.41 21.71 -3.37
N PRO A 57 1.97 22.86 -3.94
CA PRO A 57 0.68 22.96 -4.66
C PRO A 57 0.67 22.24 -6.02
N PHE A 58 1.64 21.36 -6.29
CA PHE A 58 1.74 20.58 -7.52
C PHE A 58 2.41 19.23 -7.28
N GLY A 59 1.85 18.17 -7.84
CA GLY A 59 2.35 16.79 -7.78
C GLY A 59 2.96 16.31 -9.10
N VAL A 60 3.50 15.09 -9.12
CA VAL A 60 4.10 14.47 -10.32
C VAL A 60 3.09 14.34 -11.48
N GLY A 61 1.78 14.32 -11.20
CA GLY A 61 0.71 14.29 -12.20
C GLY A 61 0.36 15.65 -12.83
N ASP A 62 0.76 16.77 -12.22
CA ASP A 62 0.27 18.12 -12.54
C ASP A 62 1.18 18.90 -13.52
N GLY A 63 1.91 18.19 -14.38
CA GLY A 63 2.73 18.83 -15.41
C GLY A 63 4.04 19.44 -14.90
N ILE A 64 4.52 19.05 -13.72
CA ILE A 64 5.82 19.50 -13.18
C ILE A 64 6.99 19.17 -14.12
N LEU A 65 6.86 18.12 -14.93
CA LEU A 65 7.84 17.71 -15.97
C LEU A 65 8.02 18.76 -17.08
N ARG A 66 7.10 19.71 -17.21
CA ARG A 66 7.21 20.83 -18.16
C ARG A 66 8.06 21.98 -17.64
N ARG A 67 8.49 21.94 -16.36
CA ARG A 67 9.33 22.99 -15.76
C ARG A 67 10.81 22.58 -15.80
N PRO A 68 11.69 23.34 -16.47
CA PRO A 68 13.12 23.02 -16.56
C PRO A 68 13.80 22.89 -15.19
N SER A 69 13.33 23.60 -14.17
CA SER A 69 13.84 23.53 -12.80
C SER A 69 13.59 22.18 -12.11
N ALA A 70 12.65 21.37 -12.61
CA ALA A 70 12.37 20.03 -12.09
C ALA A 70 13.30 18.97 -12.71
N TRP A 71 13.91 19.23 -13.84
CA TRP A 71 14.76 18.27 -14.56
C TRP A 71 15.99 17.84 -13.77
N LYS A 72 16.52 18.69 -12.90
CA LYS A 72 17.62 18.33 -12.00
C LYS A 72 17.26 17.18 -11.04
N TYR A 73 15.96 16.94 -10.77
CA TYR A 73 15.49 15.86 -9.94
C TYR A 73 15.19 14.59 -10.75
N LEU A 74 15.19 14.67 -12.07
CA LEU A 74 14.93 13.54 -12.98
C LEU A 74 16.22 12.87 -13.47
N TRP A 75 17.37 13.30 -12.99
CA TRP A 75 18.70 12.87 -13.47
C TRP A 75 18.95 11.36 -13.32
N ASN A 76 18.36 10.70 -12.33
CA ASN A 76 18.56 9.26 -12.12
C ASN A 76 17.23 8.50 -12.02
N PRO A 77 16.77 7.85 -13.11
CA PRO A 77 15.52 7.08 -13.09
C PRO A 77 15.58 5.80 -12.24
N TRP A 78 16.77 5.33 -11.90
CA TRP A 78 16.99 4.12 -11.09
C TRP A 78 16.98 4.41 -9.59
N LYS A 79 17.30 5.62 -9.22
CA LYS A 79 17.24 6.11 -7.84
C LYS A 79 16.48 7.42 -7.86
N PRO A 80 15.15 7.38 -7.69
CA PRO A 80 14.35 8.58 -7.80
C PRO A 80 14.81 9.59 -6.75
N SER A 81 15.50 10.64 -7.20
CA SER A 81 16.00 11.72 -6.35
C SER A 81 14.88 12.60 -5.77
N TRP A 82 13.63 12.29 -6.12
CA TRP A 82 12.43 12.98 -5.63
C TRP A 82 11.66 12.23 -4.53
N GLY A 83 12.10 11.01 -4.14
CA GLY A 83 11.37 10.20 -3.18
C GLY A 83 12.25 9.17 -2.47
N GLU A 84 11.62 8.40 -1.62
CA GLU A 84 12.22 7.27 -0.91
C GLU A 84 12.74 6.22 -1.92
N PRO A 85 13.98 5.70 -1.76
CA PRO A 85 14.50 4.61 -2.60
C PRO A 85 13.58 3.38 -2.58
N TYR A 86 13.41 2.76 -3.74
CA TYR A 86 12.51 1.60 -3.85
C TYR A 86 12.92 0.44 -2.93
N ASP A 87 14.21 0.19 -2.76
CA ASP A 87 14.72 -0.87 -1.89
C ASP A 87 14.38 -0.63 -0.42
N GLU A 88 14.49 0.60 0.06
CA GLU A 88 14.11 1.00 1.41
C GLU A 88 12.60 0.81 1.62
N GLN A 89 11.80 1.21 0.62
CA GLN A 89 10.35 1.07 0.63
C GLN A 89 9.92 -0.41 0.66
N ILE A 90 10.55 -1.25 -0.16
CA ILE A 90 10.31 -2.71 -0.17
C ILE A 90 10.65 -3.32 1.18
N ASN A 91 11.83 -3.00 1.72
CA ASN A 91 12.32 -3.57 2.97
C ASN A 91 11.41 -3.21 4.15
N ARG A 92 10.99 -1.93 4.28
CA ARG A 92 10.08 -1.54 5.37
C ARG A 92 8.70 -2.16 5.25
N MET A 93 8.16 -2.24 4.01
CA MET A 93 6.86 -2.86 3.77
C MET A 93 6.88 -4.37 4.05
N LEU A 94 7.92 -5.09 3.63
CA LEU A 94 8.10 -6.49 3.97
C LEU A 94 8.19 -6.69 5.48
N ALA A 95 8.99 -5.86 6.17
CA ALA A 95 9.11 -5.93 7.62
C ALA A 95 7.77 -5.70 8.34
N ALA A 96 6.92 -4.80 7.83
CA ALA A 96 5.57 -4.59 8.37
C ALA A 96 4.66 -5.79 8.12
N VAL A 97 4.69 -6.38 6.91
CA VAL A 97 3.89 -7.55 6.54
C VAL A 97 4.27 -8.76 7.39
N PHE A 98 5.57 -9.03 7.56
CA PHE A 98 6.01 -10.15 8.42
C PHE A 98 5.65 -9.93 9.90
N ALA A 99 5.79 -8.71 10.41
CA ALA A 99 5.37 -8.41 11.78
C ALA A 99 3.86 -8.57 11.99
N ALA A 100 3.05 -8.14 11.03
CA ALA A 100 1.60 -8.34 11.09
C ALA A 100 1.22 -9.83 11.04
N ARG A 101 1.90 -10.62 10.18
CA ARG A 101 1.71 -12.08 10.10
C ARG A 101 2.05 -12.76 11.43
N GLU A 102 3.17 -12.38 12.04
CA GLU A 102 3.59 -12.92 13.35
C GLU A 102 2.56 -12.58 14.42
N ALA A 103 2.11 -11.33 14.49
CA ALA A 103 1.10 -10.86 15.43
C ALA A 103 -0.27 -11.55 15.25
N ALA A 104 -0.59 -12.01 14.04
CA ALA A 104 -1.83 -12.72 13.75
C ALA A 104 -1.86 -14.16 14.30
N ASN A 105 -0.73 -14.72 14.70
CA ASN A 105 -0.60 -16.02 15.34
C ASN A 105 -1.35 -17.15 14.58
N GLY A 106 -1.02 -17.31 13.30
CA GLY A 106 -1.59 -18.34 12.42
C GLY A 106 -2.93 -17.99 11.77
N LYS A 107 -3.47 -16.80 12.05
CA LYS A 107 -4.66 -16.24 11.42
C LYS A 107 -4.29 -15.27 10.31
N ASP A 108 -5.31 -14.69 9.65
CA ASP A 108 -5.13 -13.62 8.69
C ASP A 108 -4.64 -12.32 9.35
N ALA A 109 -3.83 -11.54 8.63
CA ALA A 109 -3.45 -10.19 9.03
C ALA A 109 -3.85 -9.18 7.94
N ILE A 110 -4.31 -8.00 8.35
CA ILE A 110 -4.55 -6.88 7.44
C ILE A 110 -3.54 -5.77 7.72
N CYS A 111 -2.89 -5.29 6.65
CA CYS A 111 -2.08 -4.07 6.66
C CYS A 111 -2.79 -3.00 5.85
N VAL A 112 -3.10 -1.85 6.47
CA VAL A 112 -3.68 -0.69 5.76
C VAL A 112 -2.58 0.33 5.47
N SER A 113 -2.27 0.49 4.20
CA SER A 113 -1.20 1.34 3.71
C SER A 113 -1.69 2.19 2.52
N HIS A 114 -0.79 2.62 1.64
CA HIS A 114 -1.04 3.57 0.58
C HIS A 114 -0.70 2.99 -0.79
N GLN A 115 -1.18 3.65 -1.84
CA GLN A 115 -1.10 3.13 -3.21
C GLN A 115 0.33 2.82 -3.66
N LEU A 116 1.28 3.75 -3.45
CA LEU A 116 2.64 3.54 -3.97
C LEU A 116 3.40 2.46 -3.21
N PRO A 117 3.45 2.44 -1.86
CA PRO A 117 4.11 1.35 -1.13
C PRO A 117 3.55 -0.04 -1.45
N ILE A 118 2.22 -0.17 -1.53
CA ILE A 118 1.57 -1.44 -1.89
C ILE A 118 1.97 -1.86 -3.32
N TRP A 119 1.93 -0.93 -4.29
CA TRP A 119 2.30 -1.22 -5.67
C TRP A 119 3.76 -1.62 -5.83
N ILE A 120 4.69 -0.94 -5.13
CA ILE A 120 6.12 -1.24 -5.18
C ILE A 120 6.40 -2.61 -4.57
N LEU A 121 5.83 -2.91 -3.38
CA LEU A 121 5.95 -4.22 -2.76
C LEU A 121 5.42 -5.33 -3.68
N ARG A 122 4.21 -5.16 -4.23
CA ARG A 122 3.62 -6.10 -5.17
C ARG A 122 4.53 -6.31 -6.39
N SER A 123 5.02 -5.22 -6.99
CA SER A 123 5.90 -5.31 -8.15
C SER A 123 7.20 -6.06 -7.85
N ALA A 124 7.76 -5.88 -6.66
CA ALA A 124 8.95 -6.61 -6.22
C ALA A 124 8.68 -8.11 -6.07
N ILE A 125 7.59 -8.50 -5.41
CA ILE A 125 7.20 -9.89 -5.22
C ILE A 125 6.91 -10.58 -6.57
N GLU A 126 6.24 -9.89 -7.50
CA GLU A 126 5.94 -10.38 -8.85
C GLU A 126 7.13 -10.27 -9.83
N ASN A 127 8.30 -9.83 -9.35
CA ASN A 127 9.51 -9.63 -10.17
C ASN A 127 9.29 -8.70 -11.37
N ARG A 128 8.44 -7.69 -11.20
CA ARG A 128 8.12 -6.65 -12.21
C ARG A 128 9.10 -5.48 -12.10
N ARG A 129 9.17 -4.67 -13.17
CA ARG A 129 9.93 -3.41 -13.15
C ARG A 129 9.31 -2.44 -12.16
N LEU A 130 10.12 -1.89 -11.24
CA LEU A 130 9.67 -0.91 -10.24
C LEU A 130 9.38 0.46 -10.88
N LEU A 131 10.16 0.83 -11.90
CA LEU A 131 9.87 2.03 -12.70
C LEU A 131 8.62 1.79 -13.56
N HIS A 132 7.58 2.59 -13.33
CA HIS A 132 6.28 2.41 -13.97
C HIS A 132 5.55 3.74 -14.18
N ASP A 133 4.58 3.75 -15.09
CA ASP A 133 3.62 4.85 -15.25
C ASP A 133 2.60 4.82 -14.08
N PRO A 134 2.49 5.87 -13.26
CA PRO A 134 1.55 5.93 -12.13
C PRO A 134 0.09 5.66 -12.51
N ARG A 135 -0.29 5.98 -13.77
CA ARG A 135 -1.67 5.78 -14.28
C ARG A 135 -2.00 4.31 -14.54
N LYS A 136 -0.98 3.44 -14.61
CA LYS A 136 -1.10 2.01 -14.88
C LYS A 136 -1.02 1.16 -13.60
N ARG A 137 -1.03 1.78 -12.42
CA ARG A 137 -1.01 1.05 -11.15
C ARG A 137 -2.33 0.31 -10.95
N GLU A 138 -2.25 -0.98 -10.80
CA GLU A 138 -3.36 -1.82 -10.32
C GLU A 138 -3.40 -1.80 -8.79
N CYS A 139 -3.73 -0.67 -8.23
CA CYS A 139 -3.94 -0.45 -6.80
C CYS A 139 -4.94 0.68 -6.64
N THR A 140 -6.21 0.37 -6.88
CA THR A 140 -7.31 1.33 -6.75
C THR A 140 -7.65 1.60 -5.29
N LEU A 141 -8.44 2.65 -5.03
CA LEU A 141 -8.91 2.94 -3.68
C LEU A 141 -9.70 1.75 -3.12
N ALA A 142 -9.35 1.35 -1.90
CA ALA A 142 -9.96 0.21 -1.22
C ALA A 142 -9.84 -1.12 -2.00
N SER A 143 -8.79 -1.28 -2.80
CA SER A 143 -8.39 -2.58 -3.32
C SER A 143 -7.62 -3.39 -2.28
N VAL A 144 -7.55 -4.69 -2.51
CA VAL A 144 -6.86 -5.64 -1.65
C VAL A 144 -5.79 -6.38 -2.45
N THR A 145 -4.58 -6.37 -1.93
CA THR A 145 -3.47 -7.20 -2.39
C THR A 145 -3.19 -8.25 -1.31
N SER A 146 -3.54 -9.50 -1.56
CA SER A 146 -3.31 -10.59 -0.62
C SER A 146 -1.97 -11.25 -0.93
N ILE A 147 -1.13 -11.39 0.09
CA ILE A 147 0.15 -12.09 0.04
C ILE A 147 -0.06 -13.47 0.66
N HIS A 148 0.24 -14.52 -0.08
CA HIS A 148 0.13 -15.90 0.37
C HIS A 148 1.49 -16.40 0.84
N PHE A 149 1.48 -17.17 1.91
CA PHE A 149 2.67 -17.81 2.48
C PHE A 149 2.50 -19.33 2.42
N ASP A 150 3.60 -20.04 2.24
CA ASP A 150 3.67 -21.49 2.39
C ASP A 150 3.83 -21.90 3.86
N ASP A 151 3.87 -23.21 4.11
CA ASP A 151 4.00 -23.78 5.46
C ASP A 151 5.39 -23.48 6.09
N GLU A 152 6.39 -23.16 5.27
CA GLU A 152 7.73 -22.78 5.69
C GLU A 152 7.84 -21.29 5.99
N GLY A 153 6.81 -20.50 5.61
CA GLY A 153 6.71 -19.06 5.86
C GLY A 153 7.28 -18.17 4.75
N PHE A 154 7.60 -18.75 3.60
CA PHE A 154 7.99 -17.97 2.42
C PHE A 154 6.76 -17.48 1.65
N ILE A 155 6.94 -16.37 0.94
CA ILE A 155 5.89 -15.83 0.06
C ILE A 155 5.73 -16.78 -1.13
N SER A 156 4.56 -17.41 -1.24
CA SER A 156 4.23 -18.37 -2.29
C SER A 156 3.42 -17.76 -3.45
N GLY A 157 2.83 -16.57 -3.25
CA GLY A 157 2.06 -15.91 -4.30
C GLY A 157 1.34 -14.66 -3.86
N LEU A 158 0.63 -14.06 -4.83
CA LEU A 158 -0.18 -12.87 -4.66
C LEU A 158 -1.51 -13.01 -5.37
N THR A 159 -2.56 -12.41 -4.79
CA THR A 159 -3.83 -12.15 -5.49
C THR A 159 -4.24 -10.69 -5.31
N TYR A 160 -4.91 -10.16 -6.34
CA TYR A 160 -5.45 -8.80 -6.33
C TYR A 160 -6.95 -8.83 -6.49
N SER A 161 -7.65 -8.03 -5.70
CA SER A 161 -9.10 -7.90 -5.77
C SER A 161 -9.56 -6.48 -5.48
N GLU A 162 -10.73 -6.12 -5.98
CA GLU A 162 -11.32 -4.78 -5.83
C GLU A 162 -12.75 -4.89 -5.23
N PRO A 163 -12.89 -5.21 -3.94
CA PRO A 163 -14.22 -5.38 -3.33
C PRO A 163 -15.11 -4.15 -3.41
N ALA A 164 -14.49 -2.95 -3.45
CA ALA A 164 -15.19 -1.66 -3.52
C ALA A 164 -15.26 -1.08 -4.93
N ARG A 165 -14.98 -1.87 -5.99
CA ARG A 165 -14.95 -1.36 -7.37
C ARG A 165 -16.22 -0.65 -7.83
N HIS A 166 -17.38 -1.15 -7.41
CA HIS A 166 -18.68 -0.57 -7.72
C HIS A 166 -18.90 0.85 -7.15
N LEU A 167 -18.02 1.30 -6.26
CA LEU A 167 -18.03 2.65 -5.68
C LEU A 167 -17.01 3.60 -6.32
N LEU A 168 -16.23 3.11 -7.27
CA LEU A 168 -15.29 3.93 -8.03
C LEU A 168 -16.03 4.63 -9.19
N PRO A 169 -15.66 5.90 -9.50
CA PRO A 169 -16.18 6.55 -10.69
C PRO A 169 -15.78 5.75 -11.93
N GLU A 170 -16.67 5.67 -12.91
CA GLU A 170 -16.33 5.12 -14.22
C GLU A 170 -15.18 5.93 -14.83
N LYS A 171 -14.17 5.25 -15.36
CA LYS A 171 -13.09 5.91 -16.10
C LYS A 171 -13.71 6.51 -17.36
N GLN A 172 -13.79 7.84 -17.41
CA GLN A 172 -14.08 8.59 -18.63
C GLN A 172 -12.92 8.45 -19.62
#